data_b29d21c92b516bc225e70c44117ab72f
#
_entry.id   b29d21c92b516bc225e70c44117ab72f
#
_cell.length_a   1.000
_cell.length_b   1.000
_cell.length_c   1.000
_cell.angle_alpha   90.00
_cell.angle_beta   90.00
_cell.angle_gamma   90.00
#
_symmetry.space_group_name_H-M   'P 1'
#
loop_
_entity.id
_entity.type
_entity.pdbx_description
1 polymer ?
#
loop_
_entity_poly.entity_id
_entity_poly.type
_entity_poly.pdbx_seq_one_letter_code
_entity_poly.pdbx_strand_id
1 'polypeptide(L)'
;MRNLLLILGLFFTIHIVQGQVVINEFSCSNYTLGVGGDNEDFIEFYNPGVAPFDIGGYFLSDNPANPDKFEIPAGTFVPAGGYLLVMCSGEGELLPNLYIGGNLNTNFKINQCQGESIVFSDPSESILEQYDFVTNIGTTQADHSWARSTDGASDWEICVVPSPELANGTDPFDMYTGYAPTPTFDVESGYHVGALTVSLSTPAGYDIYYTLDGYTPNEGSTLYTGPIGLTETTVVRAVAFDPNDDVPPSKAPSYIATNTYFLGADAHT
;
A
#
# COMPACT_ATOMS: atom_id res chain seq x y z
N MET A 1 -66.68 10.55 -36.70
CA MET A 1 -65.26 10.04 -36.75
C MET A 1 -64.59 10.46 -35.44
N ARG A 2 -64.36 9.49 -34.53
CA ARG A 2 -63.76 9.75 -33.21
C ARG A 2 -62.30 9.41 -33.32
N ASN A 3 -61.43 10.40 -33.24
CA ASN A 3 -59.97 10.19 -33.22
C ASN A 3 -59.56 9.62 -31.88
N LEU A 4 -59.04 8.39 -31.90
CA LEU A 4 -58.42 7.71 -30.76
C LEU A 4 -56.98 8.16 -30.71
N LEU A 5 -56.60 8.98 -29.71
CA LEU A 5 -55.23 9.39 -29.47
C LEU A 5 -54.53 8.25 -28.70
N LEU A 6 -53.63 7.52 -29.36
CA LEU A 6 -52.76 6.54 -28.71
C LEU A 6 -51.63 7.29 -28.03
N ILE A 7 -51.66 7.36 -26.69
CA ILE A 7 -50.52 7.84 -25.91
C ILE A 7 -49.54 6.67 -25.75
N LEU A 8 -48.44 6.69 -26.50
CA LEU A 8 -47.33 5.77 -26.35
C LEU A 8 -46.50 6.20 -25.13
N GLY A 9 -46.75 5.55 -23.98
CA GLY A 9 -45.93 5.77 -22.78
C GLY A 9 -44.52 5.21 -23.01
N LEU A 10 -43.52 6.08 -23.09
CA LEU A 10 -42.10 5.70 -23.12
C LEU A 10 -41.71 5.31 -21.67
N PHE A 11 -41.68 4.02 -21.39
CA PHE A 11 -41.09 3.52 -20.15
C PHE A 11 -39.55 3.65 -20.27
N PHE A 12 -38.98 4.66 -19.65
CA PHE A 12 -37.55 4.69 -19.37
C PHE A 12 -37.27 3.69 -18.25
N THR A 13 -36.73 2.53 -18.59
CA THR A 13 -36.10 1.67 -17.61
C THR A 13 -34.76 2.33 -17.22
N ILE A 14 -34.72 2.96 -16.06
CA ILE A 14 -33.47 3.37 -15.43
C ILE A 14 -32.77 2.07 -15.02
N HIS A 15 -31.81 1.63 -15.81
CA HIS A 15 -30.85 0.64 -15.34
C HIS A 15 -29.96 1.36 -14.33
N ILE A 16 -30.24 1.16 -13.05
CA ILE A 16 -29.27 1.48 -12.00
C ILE A 16 -28.14 0.48 -12.22
N VAL A 17 -27.02 0.94 -12.77
CA VAL A 17 -25.78 0.20 -12.69
C VAL A 17 -25.45 0.18 -11.20
N GLN A 18 -25.73 -0.93 -10.54
CA GLN A 18 -25.33 -1.13 -9.16
C GLN A 18 -23.80 -1.20 -9.19
N GLY A 19 -23.15 -0.19 -8.61
CA GLY A 19 -21.70 -0.16 -8.53
C GLY A 19 -21.26 -1.44 -7.82
N GLN A 20 -20.32 -2.16 -8.44
CA GLN A 20 -19.71 -3.34 -7.83
C GLN A 20 -18.87 -2.88 -6.64
N VAL A 21 -18.96 -3.61 -5.51
CA VAL A 21 -18.02 -3.43 -4.40
C VAL A 21 -16.59 -3.66 -4.91
N VAL A 22 -15.68 -2.81 -4.51
CA VAL A 22 -14.28 -2.84 -4.93
C VAL A 22 -13.35 -2.87 -3.72
N ILE A 23 -12.15 -3.42 -3.88
CA ILE A 23 -11.06 -3.23 -2.93
C ILE A 23 -10.65 -1.76 -3.02
N ASN A 24 -10.62 -1.05 -1.88
CA ASN A 24 -10.43 0.40 -1.79
C ASN A 24 -9.08 0.80 -1.23
N GLU A 25 -8.62 0.08 -0.21
CA GLU A 25 -7.32 0.27 0.45
C GLU A 25 -6.81 -1.08 0.97
N PHE A 26 -5.49 -1.26 1.04
CA PHE A 26 -4.89 -2.40 1.72
C PHE A 26 -3.48 -2.08 2.22
N SER A 27 -3.12 -2.66 3.38
CA SER A 27 -1.77 -2.62 3.93
C SER A 27 -1.22 -4.02 4.11
N CYS A 28 0.03 -4.25 3.68
CA CYS A 28 0.73 -5.53 3.74
C CYS A 28 2.00 -5.43 4.58
N SER A 29 2.09 -4.40 5.42
CA SER A 29 3.24 -4.12 6.28
C SER A 29 2.81 -3.25 7.46
N ASN A 30 1.71 -3.63 8.10
CA ASN A 30 1.15 -2.92 9.25
C ASN A 30 1.84 -3.37 10.54
N TYR A 31 2.58 -2.47 11.19
CA TYR A 31 3.30 -2.72 12.44
C TYR A 31 2.74 -1.94 13.62
N THR A 32 2.19 -0.75 13.39
CA THR A 32 1.86 0.19 14.46
C THR A 32 0.51 0.86 14.34
N LEU A 33 -0.19 0.70 13.23
CA LEU A 33 -1.43 1.46 12.94
C LEU A 33 -2.59 1.12 13.89
N GLY A 34 -2.58 -0.05 14.54
CA GLY A 34 -3.65 -0.47 15.46
C GLY A 34 -5.02 -0.55 14.80
N VAL A 35 -5.07 -0.81 13.50
CA VAL A 35 -6.28 -0.87 12.69
C VAL A 35 -7.16 -2.01 13.18
N GLY A 36 -8.45 -1.75 13.38
CA GLY A 36 -9.36 -2.77 13.91
C GLY A 36 -9.02 -3.25 15.34
N GLY A 37 -8.12 -2.54 16.04
CA GLY A 37 -7.65 -2.90 17.38
C GLY A 37 -6.49 -3.88 17.40
N ASP A 38 -5.88 -4.17 16.25
CA ASP A 38 -4.72 -5.02 16.06
C ASP A 38 -3.74 -4.40 15.07
N ASN A 39 -2.54 -4.97 14.93
CA ASN A 39 -1.50 -4.55 13.96
C ASN A 39 -1.37 -5.54 12.80
N GLU A 40 -2.42 -6.30 12.51
CA GLU A 40 -2.44 -7.19 11.35
C GLU A 40 -2.63 -6.41 10.05
N ASP A 41 -2.16 -6.97 8.96
CA ASP A 41 -2.42 -6.46 7.61
C ASP A 41 -3.93 -6.45 7.32
N PHE A 42 -4.37 -5.58 6.42
CA PHE A 42 -5.79 -5.45 6.14
C PHE A 42 -6.09 -5.25 4.66
N ILE A 43 -7.32 -5.59 4.29
CA ILE A 43 -7.98 -5.25 3.02
C ILE A 43 -9.26 -4.51 3.37
N GLU A 44 -9.49 -3.37 2.74
CA GLU A 44 -10.73 -2.62 2.86
C GLU A 44 -11.52 -2.68 1.57
N PHE A 45 -12.82 -2.94 1.70
CA PHE A 45 -13.79 -2.83 0.62
C PHE A 45 -14.57 -1.53 0.71
N TYR A 46 -14.90 -0.96 -0.45
CA TYR A 46 -15.81 0.17 -0.59
C TYR A 46 -17.00 -0.18 -1.49
N ASN A 47 -18.21 0.25 -1.09
CA ASN A 47 -19.42 0.10 -1.86
C ASN A 47 -19.88 1.46 -2.43
N PRO A 48 -19.63 1.77 -3.71
CA PRO A 48 -20.09 3.00 -4.34
C PRO A 48 -21.60 3.04 -4.58
N GLY A 49 -22.32 1.95 -4.29
CA GLY A 49 -23.76 1.81 -4.51
C GLY A 49 -24.60 2.56 -3.48
N VAL A 50 -25.88 2.71 -3.79
CA VAL A 50 -26.86 3.41 -2.93
C VAL A 50 -27.62 2.48 -1.96
N ALA A 51 -27.26 1.18 -1.98
CA ALA A 51 -27.82 0.16 -1.08
C ALA A 51 -26.69 -0.74 -0.56
N PRO A 52 -26.83 -1.35 0.64
CA PRO A 52 -25.87 -2.35 1.11
C PRO A 52 -25.73 -3.48 0.09
N PHE A 53 -24.49 -3.96 -0.10
CA PHE A 53 -24.17 -5.06 -1.00
C PHE A 53 -23.70 -6.27 -0.20
N ASP A 54 -24.31 -7.44 -0.40
CA ASP A 54 -23.91 -8.70 0.24
C ASP A 54 -22.77 -9.33 -0.55
N ILE A 55 -21.60 -9.43 0.08
CA ILE A 55 -20.42 -10.15 -0.45
C ILE A 55 -20.25 -11.54 0.19
N GLY A 56 -21.24 -12.01 0.94
CA GLY A 56 -21.24 -13.38 1.47
C GLY A 56 -21.17 -14.42 0.36
N GLY A 57 -20.26 -15.40 0.50
CA GLY A 57 -19.96 -16.40 -0.53
C GLY A 57 -19.00 -15.94 -1.63
N TYR A 58 -18.51 -14.70 -1.59
CA TYR A 58 -17.35 -14.27 -2.37
C TYR A 58 -16.07 -14.76 -1.70
N PHE A 59 -14.94 -14.66 -2.40
CA PHE A 59 -13.68 -15.19 -1.90
C PHE A 59 -12.58 -14.14 -1.87
N LEU A 60 -11.68 -14.29 -0.88
CA LEU A 60 -10.40 -13.60 -0.81
C LEU A 60 -9.26 -14.62 -0.84
N SER A 61 -8.16 -14.25 -1.49
CA SER A 61 -6.95 -15.08 -1.53
C SER A 61 -5.68 -14.22 -1.62
N ASP A 62 -4.57 -14.79 -1.18
CA ASP A 62 -3.19 -14.30 -1.41
C ASP A 62 -2.55 -14.94 -2.66
N ASN A 63 -3.29 -15.83 -3.37
CA ASN A 63 -2.77 -16.61 -4.47
C ASN A 63 -3.81 -16.77 -5.60
N PRO A 64 -3.57 -16.21 -6.81
CA PRO A 64 -4.51 -16.31 -7.92
C PRO A 64 -4.70 -17.74 -8.47
N ALA A 65 -3.79 -18.67 -8.13
CA ALA A 65 -3.97 -20.08 -8.49
C ALA A 65 -4.93 -20.82 -7.53
N ASN A 66 -5.32 -20.20 -6.43
CA ASN A 66 -6.28 -20.71 -5.44
C ASN A 66 -7.24 -19.58 -5.05
N PRO A 67 -8.10 -19.10 -5.96
CA PRO A 67 -8.91 -17.90 -5.76
C PRO A 67 -9.99 -18.06 -4.68
N ASP A 68 -10.35 -19.28 -4.29
CA ASP A 68 -11.36 -19.67 -3.30
C ASP A 68 -10.80 -19.94 -1.90
N LYS A 69 -9.59 -19.43 -1.59
CA LYS A 69 -8.86 -19.75 -0.35
C LYS A 69 -9.61 -19.39 0.93
N PHE A 70 -10.32 -18.27 0.94
CA PHE A 70 -11.13 -17.80 2.07
C PHE A 70 -12.51 -17.38 1.59
N GLU A 71 -13.54 -18.15 1.96
CA GLU A 71 -14.93 -17.80 1.69
C GLU A 71 -15.42 -16.75 2.71
N ILE A 72 -15.90 -15.62 2.21
CA ILE A 72 -16.51 -14.58 3.04
C ILE A 72 -17.84 -15.11 3.61
N PRO A 73 -18.05 -15.04 4.92
CA PRO A 73 -19.26 -15.60 5.56
C PRO A 73 -20.54 -15.03 4.99
N ALA A 74 -21.58 -15.85 4.85
CA ALA A 74 -22.90 -15.45 4.38
C ALA A 74 -23.49 -14.34 5.26
N GLY A 75 -24.10 -13.34 4.62
CA GLY A 75 -24.67 -12.18 5.30
C GLY A 75 -23.64 -11.12 5.67
N THR A 76 -22.47 -11.12 5.02
CA THR A 76 -21.46 -10.05 5.14
C THR A 76 -21.79 -8.94 4.17
N PHE A 77 -22.17 -7.77 4.67
CA PHE A 77 -22.58 -6.62 3.87
C PHE A 77 -21.54 -5.51 3.90
N VAL A 78 -21.31 -4.90 2.73
CA VAL A 78 -20.65 -3.59 2.64
C VAL A 78 -21.73 -2.52 2.59
N PRO A 79 -21.81 -1.58 3.57
CA PRO A 79 -22.84 -0.55 3.61
C PRO A 79 -22.87 0.32 2.36
N ALA A 80 -24.02 0.90 2.03
CA ALA A 80 -24.14 1.86 0.92
C ALA A 80 -23.24 3.07 1.14
N GLY A 81 -22.34 3.40 0.18
CA GLY A 81 -21.36 4.48 0.30
C GLY A 81 -20.44 4.31 1.51
N GLY A 82 -20.20 3.08 1.96
CA GLY A 82 -19.41 2.78 3.15
C GLY A 82 -18.41 1.68 2.93
N TYR A 83 -17.75 1.28 4.01
CA TYR A 83 -16.57 0.42 4.01
C TYR A 83 -16.82 -0.90 4.75
N LEU A 84 -16.01 -1.89 4.45
CA LEU A 84 -15.85 -3.12 5.22
C LEU A 84 -14.36 -3.43 5.33
N LEU A 85 -13.88 -3.46 6.57
CA LEU A 85 -12.51 -3.81 6.88
C LEU A 85 -12.37 -5.32 7.11
N VAL A 86 -11.37 -5.93 6.48
CA VAL A 86 -11.01 -7.35 6.63
C VAL A 86 -9.56 -7.45 7.06
N MET A 87 -9.32 -8.08 8.22
CA MET A 87 -7.98 -8.29 8.75
C MET A 87 -7.36 -9.56 8.17
N CYS A 88 -6.11 -9.50 7.77
CA CYS A 88 -5.37 -10.64 7.19
C CYS A 88 -4.49 -11.31 8.25
N SER A 89 -5.10 -11.85 9.31
CA SER A 89 -4.40 -12.40 10.48
C SER A 89 -3.89 -13.83 10.29
N GLY A 90 -4.43 -14.58 9.33
CA GLY A 90 -4.17 -16.01 9.19
C GLY A 90 -4.91 -16.90 10.19
N GLU A 91 -5.79 -16.33 11.01
CA GLU A 91 -6.48 -17.06 12.10
C GLU A 91 -7.91 -17.47 11.77
N GLY A 92 -8.43 -17.08 10.60
CA GLY A 92 -9.83 -17.32 10.21
C GLY A 92 -10.26 -18.78 10.14
N GLU A 93 -9.34 -19.74 9.96
CA GLU A 93 -9.64 -21.18 10.02
C GLU A 93 -9.75 -21.71 11.45
N LEU A 94 -8.98 -21.13 12.39
CA LEU A 94 -8.96 -21.57 13.78
C LEU A 94 -10.23 -21.15 14.51
N LEU A 95 -10.83 -20.05 14.07
CA LEU A 95 -11.98 -19.44 14.70
C LEU A 95 -12.96 -18.96 13.60
N PRO A 96 -13.66 -19.88 12.90
CA PRO A 96 -14.60 -19.51 11.85
C PRO A 96 -15.62 -18.51 12.38
N ASN A 97 -15.77 -17.38 11.72
CA ASN A 97 -16.58 -16.22 12.12
C ASN A 97 -16.00 -15.39 13.28
N LEU A 98 -14.69 -15.48 13.57
CA LEU A 98 -14.12 -14.63 14.60
C LEU A 98 -13.85 -13.24 14.02
N TYR A 99 -14.60 -12.28 14.56
CA TYR A 99 -14.33 -10.86 14.41
C TYR A 99 -13.35 -10.45 15.53
N ILE A 100 -12.03 -10.41 15.24
CA ILE A 100 -11.07 -9.81 16.16
C ILE A 100 -11.27 -8.28 16.09
N GLY A 101 -11.49 -7.63 17.23
CA GLY A 101 -11.82 -6.22 17.27
C GLY A 101 -13.15 -5.83 16.59
N GLY A 102 -13.98 -6.81 16.20
CA GLY A 102 -15.22 -6.58 15.46
C GLY A 102 -15.08 -6.74 13.94
N ASN A 103 -13.89 -7.02 13.42
CA ASN A 103 -13.62 -7.16 11.99
C ASN A 103 -13.52 -8.61 11.54
N LEU A 104 -13.87 -8.86 10.28
CA LEU A 104 -13.67 -10.14 9.62
C LEU A 104 -12.17 -10.46 9.53
N ASN A 105 -11.79 -11.73 9.73
CA ASN A 105 -10.41 -12.18 9.65
C ASN A 105 -10.25 -13.28 8.61
N THR A 106 -9.23 -13.18 7.77
CA THR A 106 -8.89 -14.23 6.80
C THR A 106 -8.09 -15.36 7.43
N ASN A 107 -8.06 -16.53 6.76
CA ASN A 107 -7.23 -17.67 7.08
C ASN A 107 -5.81 -17.58 6.49
N PHE A 108 -5.43 -16.43 5.97
CA PHE A 108 -4.11 -16.15 5.41
C PHE A 108 -3.62 -14.77 5.86
N LYS A 109 -2.30 -14.58 5.80
CA LYS A 109 -1.62 -13.28 5.89
C LYS A 109 -1.22 -12.84 4.50
N ILE A 110 -0.97 -11.55 4.33
CA ILE A 110 -0.45 -11.00 3.07
C ILE A 110 1.05 -10.77 3.23
N ASN A 111 1.86 -11.26 2.28
CA ASN A 111 3.30 -11.07 2.29
C ASN A 111 3.78 -10.46 0.97
N GLN A 112 3.91 -9.14 0.95
CA GLN A 112 4.37 -8.40 -0.23
C GLN A 112 5.78 -8.78 -0.69
N CYS A 113 6.64 -9.33 0.21
CA CYS A 113 8.03 -9.69 -0.11
C CYS A 113 8.15 -11.09 -0.76
N GLN A 114 7.11 -11.92 -0.73
CA GLN A 114 7.11 -13.28 -1.28
C GLN A 114 6.44 -13.39 -2.67
N GLY A 115 6.05 -12.26 -3.26
CA GLY A 115 5.41 -12.25 -4.57
C GLY A 115 3.99 -12.77 -4.55
N GLU A 116 3.30 -12.61 -3.44
CA GLU A 116 1.87 -12.88 -3.29
C GLU A 116 1.04 -11.83 -4.02
N SER A 117 -0.27 -12.06 -4.05
CA SER A 117 -1.26 -11.18 -4.66
C SER A 117 -2.40 -10.96 -3.69
N ILE A 118 -3.17 -9.91 -3.89
CA ILE A 118 -4.51 -9.79 -3.32
C ILE A 118 -5.50 -10.15 -4.42
N VAL A 119 -6.36 -11.13 -4.16
CA VAL A 119 -7.36 -11.63 -5.12
C VAL A 119 -8.73 -11.56 -4.50
N PHE A 120 -9.68 -10.93 -5.20
CA PHE A 120 -11.09 -10.92 -4.87
C PHE A 120 -11.87 -11.62 -5.98
N SER A 121 -12.67 -12.62 -5.63
CA SER A 121 -13.40 -13.46 -6.59
C SER A 121 -14.88 -13.55 -6.24
N ASP A 122 -15.71 -13.74 -7.26
CA ASP A 122 -17.15 -13.96 -7.09
C ASP A 122 -17.46 -15.40 -6.64
N PRO A 123 -18.74 -15.71 -6.30
CA PRO A 123 -19.14 -17.06 -5.89
C PRO A 123 -18.95 -18.16 -6.94
N SER A 124 -18.62 -17.81 -8.18
CA SER A 124 -18.24 -18.77 -9.24
C SER A 124 -16.72 -18.92 -9.38
N GLU A 125 -15.94 -18.38 -8.45
CA GLU A 125 -14.48 -18.36 -8.45
C GLU A 125 -13.88 -17.50 -9.58
N SER A 126 -14.69 -16.67 -10.25
CA SER A 126 -14.18 -15.72 -11.24
C SER A 126 -13.48 -14.55 -10.55
N ILE A 127 -12.22 -14.32 -10.88
CA ILE A 127 -11.45 -13.20 -10.32
C ILE A 127 -12.04 -11.87 -10.82
N LEU A 128 -12.43 -11.04 -9.89
CA LEU A 128 -12.96 -9.70 -10.12
C LEU A 128 -11.85 -8.65 -10.04
N GLU A 129 -10.97 -8.77 -9.04
CA GLU A 129 -9.82 -7.90 -8.83
C GLU A 129 -8.60 -8.72 -8.42
N GLN A 130 -7.41 -8.33 -8.92
CA GLN A 130 -6.13 -8.94 -8.60
C GLN A 130 -5.04 -7.88 -8.55
N TYR A 131 -4.27 -7.87 -7.47
CA TYR A 131 -3.15 -6.95 -7.24
C TYR A 131 -1.89 -7.73 -6.88
N ASP A 132 -0.96 -7.83 -7.82
CA ASP A 132 0.31 -8.55 -7.68
C ASP A 132 1.42 -7.60 -7.21
N PHE A 133 2.07 -7.91 -6.11
CA PHE A 133 3.14 -7.07 -5.55
C PHE A 133 4.41 -7.03 -6.41
N VAL A 134 4.63 -8.01 -7.27
CA VAL A 134 5.81 -8.07 -8.15
C VAL A 134 5.55 -7.41 -9.50
N THR A 135 4.34 -7.57 -10.05
CA THR A 135 4.12 -7.27 -11.48
C THR A 135 3.30 -6.01 -11.74
N ASN A 136 2.43 -5.58 -10.80
CA ASN A 136 1.54 -4.46 -11.11
C ASN A 136 1.40 -3.38 -10.03
N ILE A 137 1.52 -3.69 -8.74
CA ILE A 137 1.30 -2.68 -7.70
C ILE A 137 2.57 -2.29 -6.94
N GLY A 138 3.50 -3.23 -6.71
CA GLY A 138 4.70 -3.02 -5.92
C GLY A 138 4.49 -3.13 -4.41
N THR A 139 5.59 -2.94 -3.66
CA THR A 139 5.60 -3.03 -2.19
C THR A 139 5.48 -1.66 -1.54
N THR A 140 4.96 -1.60 -0.31
CA THR A 140 4.93 -0.39 0.51
C THR A 140 6.03 -0.41 1.57
N GLN A 141 6.36 0.77 2.11
CA GLN A 141 7.09 0.87 3.37
C GLN A 141 6.18 0.44 4.54
N ALA A 142 6.80 0.22 5.71
CA ALA A 142 6.06 -0.10 6.92
C ALA A 142 5.03 0.98 7.27
N ASP A 143 3.86 0.55 7.72
CA ASP A 143 2.73 1.41 8.10
C ASP A 143 2.17 2.28 6.97
N HIS A 144 2.53 2.03 5.72
CA HIS A 144 1.89 2.62 4.55
C HIS A 144 0.88 1.63 3.94
N SER A 145 -0.04 2.14 3.14
CA SER A 145 -0.98 1.35 2.36
C SER A 145 -0.90 1.68 0.87
N TRP A 146 -1.47 0.81 0.06
CA TRP A 146 -1.99 1.15 -1.25
C TRP A 146 -3.46 1.54 -1.09
N ALA A 147 -3.83 2.72 -1.54
CA ALA A 147 -5.19 3.21 -1.54
C ALA A 147 -5.58 3.72 -2.92
N ARG A 148 -6.84 3.61 -3.29
CA ARG A 148 -7.34 4.29 -4.48
C ARG A 148 -7.23 5.81 -4.26
N SER A 149 -6.92 6.57 -5.29
CA SER A 149 -6.72 8.04 -5.20
C SER A 149 -7.92 8.79 -4.57
N THR A 150 -9.10 8.24 -4.73
CA THR A 150 -10.34 8.54 -4.01
C THR A 150 -11.16 7.25 -3.98
N ASP A 151 -12.14 7.16 -3.10
CA ASP A 151 -12.98 5.97 -2.95
C ASP A 151 -13.54 5.48 -4.29
N GLY A 152 -13.27 4.22 -4.60
CA GLY A 152 -13.72 3.56 -5.82
C GLY A 152 -13.07 4.04 -7.12
N ALA A 153 -12.08 4.95 -7.09
CA ALA A 153 -11.33 5.37 -8.28
C ALA A 153 -10.56 4.21 -8.91
N SER A 154 -10.14 4.38 -10.18
CA SER A 154 -9.33 3.37 -10.87
C SER A 154 -7.85 3.41 -10.51
N ASP A 155 -7.36 4.58 -10.09
CA ASP A 155 -5.95 4.83 -9.86
C ASP A 155 -5.57 4.54 -8.42
N TRP A 156 -4.38 3.95 -8.25
CA TRP A 156 -3.81 3.58 -6.97
C TRP A 156 -2.64 4.47 -6.61
N GLU A 157 -2.55 4.86 -5.35
CA GLU A 157 -1.49 5.70 -4.79
C GLU A 157 -0.97 5.09 -3.49
N ILE A 158 0.26 5.45 -3.11
CA ILE A 158 0.81 5.16 -1.79
C ILE A 158 0.15 6.12 -0.80
N CYS A 159 -0.51 5.58 0.20
CA CYS A 159 -1.02 6.36 1.34
C CYS A 159 -0.05 6.20 2.52
N VAL A 160 0.59 7.31 2.92
CA VAL A 160 1.57 7.29 4.03
C VAL A 160 0.91 7.41 5.39
N VAL A 161 -0.36 7.84 5.42
CA VAL A 161 -1.24 7.83 6.59
C VAL A 161 -2.51 7.07 6.19
N PRO A 162 -2.51 5.72 6.29
CA PRO A 162 -3.66 4.90 5.90
C PRO A 162 -4.98 5.36 6.51
N SER A 163 -6.07 5.22 5.75
CA SER A 163 -7.39 5.78 6.06
C SER A 163 -8.49 4.72 6.25
N PRO A 164 -8.26 3.60 6.97
CA PRO A 164 -9.25 2.54 7.09
C PRO A 164 -10.56 3.06 7.67
N GLU A 165 -11.68 2.67 7.04
CA GLU A 165 -13.06 3.10 7.33
C GLU A 165 -13.31 4.61 7.14
N LEU A 166 -12.40 5.32 6.47
CA LEU A 166 -12.52 6.73 6.11
C LEU A 166 -12.33 6.91 4.60
N ALA A 167 -12.74 8.07 4.09
CA ALA A 167 -12.60 8.37 2.67
C ALA A 167 -11.12 8.57 2.28
N ASN A 168 -10.68 7.88 1.23
CA ASN A 168 -9.35 8.04 0.64
C ASN A 168 -9.14 9.45 0.09
N GLY A 169 -7.89 9.94 0.13
CA GLY A 169 -7.52 11.23 -0.46
C GLY A 169 -8.14 12.44 0.24
N THR A 170 -8.63 12.29 1.48
CA THR A 170 -9.15 13.40 2.28
C THR A 170 -8.07 14.45 2.55
N ASP A 171 -6.82 14.01 2.81
CA ASP A 171 -5.65 14.86 2.79
C ASP A 171 -4.78 14.48 1.57
N PRO A 172 -4.65 15.36 0.58
CA PRO A 172 -3.85 15.06 -0.61
C PRO A 172 -2.34 14.97 -0.32
N PHE A 173 -1.88 15.41 0.85
CA PHE A 173 -0.48 15.29 1.28
C PHE A 173 -0.17 13.92 1.89
N ASP A 174 -1.17 13.07 2.12
CA ASP A 174 -0.96 11.68 2.52
C ASP A 174 -0.87 10.73 1.32
N MET A 175 -1.18 11.20 0.09
CA MET A 175 -1.31 10.42 -1.13
C MET A 175 -0.18 10.72 -2.11
N TYR A 176 0.54 9.68 -2.53
CA TYR A 176 1.71 9.79 -3.41
C TYR A 176 1.66 8.80 -4.57
N THR A 177 2.13 9.22 -5.73
CA THR A 177 2.18 8.38 -6.95
C THR A 177 3.28 7.31 -6.91
N GLY A 178 3.86 7.05 -5.76
CA GLY A 178 4.93 6.09 -5.49
C GLY A 178 6.05 6.71 -4.66
N TYR A 179 7.15 5.99 -4.49
CA TYR A 179 8.32 6.45 -3.74
C TYR A 179 9.35 7.15 -4.63
N ALA A 180 10.09 8.10 -4.06
CA ALA A 180 11.30 8.62 -4.64
C ALA A 180 12.33 7.48 -4.85
N PRO A 181 13.22 7.57 -5.85
CA PRO A 181 14.25 6.55 -6.07
C PRO A 181 15.21 6.46 -4.88
N THR A 182 15.46 5.24 -4.39
CA THR A 182 16.41 5.00 -3.31
C THR A 182 17.82 5.44 -3.71
N PRO A 183 18.54 6.23 -2.88
CA PRO A 183 19.91 6.62 -3.14
C PRO A 183 20.84 5.41 -3.30
N THR A 184 21.83 5.55 -4.18
CA THR A 184 22.89 4.54 -4.38
C THR A 184 24.24 5.07 -3.92
N PHE A 185 25.12 4.17 -3.54
CA PHE A 185 26.49 4.46 -3.10
C PHE A 185 27.47 4.04 -4.20
N ASP A 186 28.51 4.84 -4.45
CA ASP A 186 29.59 4.50 -5.39
C ASP A 186 30.60 3.51 -4.82
N VAL A 187 30.65 3.36 -3.48
CA VAL A 187 31.49 2.41 -2.77
C VAL A 187 30.61 1.41 -2.01
N GLU A 188 30.91 0.12 -2.18
CA GLU A 188 30.18 -0.94 -1.45
C GLU A 188 30.51 -0.93 0.05
N SER A 189 29.57 -1.38 0.88
CA SER A 189 29.80 -1.55 2.31
C SER A 189 30.83 -2.64 2.57
N GLY A 190 31.59 -2.54 3.67
CA GLY A 190 32.59 -3.54 4.04
C GLY A 190 33.83 -2.96 4.70
N TYR A 191 34.91 -3.74 4.65
CA TYR A 191 36.21 -3.36 5.23
C TYR A 191 37.06 -2.60 4.21
N HIS A 192 37.61 -1.45 4.63
CA HIS A 192 38.44 -0.58 3.82
C HIS A 192 39.69 -0.17 4.59
N VAL A 193 40.82 -0.01 3.88
CA VAL A 193 42.09 0.42 4.46
C VAL A 193 42.22 1.94 4.35
N GLY A 194 42.37 2.60 5.49
CA GLY A 194 42.59 4.05 5.55
C GLY A 194 41.31 4.85 5.35
N ALA A 195 41.47 6.16 5.11
CA ALA A 195 40.37 7.06 4.86
C ALA A 195 39.65 6.76 3.52
N LEU A 196 38.35 6.95 3.48
CA LEU A 196 37.49 6.66 2.35
C LEU A 196 36.68 7.90 1.95
N THR A 197 36.40 8.05 0.67
CA THR A 197 35.46 9.02 0.17
C THR A 197 34.30 8.30 -0.49
N VAL A 198 33.07 8.64 -0.11
CA VAL A 198 31.84 8.00 -0.58
C VAL A 198 30.95 9.04 -1.26
N SER A 199 30.46 8.71 -2.45
CA SER A 199 29.48 9.53 -3.16
C SER A 199 28.11 8.86 -3.18
N LEU A 200 27.07 9.68 -3.02
CA LEU A 200 25.67 9.29 -3.14
C LEU A 200 25.12 9.75 -4.48
N SER A 201 24.21 8.99 -5.06
CA SER A 201 23.51 9.40 -6.27
C SER A 201 22.06 8.94 -6.27
N THR A 202 21.22 9.74 -6.92
CA THR A 202 19.81 9.46 -7.26
C THR A 202 19.54 10.06 -8.64
N PRO A 203 18.50 9.65 -9.39
CA PRO A 203 18.06 10.36 -10.58
C PRO A 203 17.85 11.86 -10.31
N ALA A 204 18.03 12.69 -11.35
CA ALA A 204 17.87 14.14 -11.21
C ALA A 204 16.44 14.49 -10.73
N GLY A 205 16.34 15.52 -9.89
CA GLY A 205 15.08 16.05 -9.40
C GLY A 205 14.74 15.64 -7.97
N TYR A 206 15.63 14.91 -7.28
CA TYR A 206 15.45 14.52 -5.88
C TYR A 206 16.60 15.01 -5.02
N ASP A 207 16.29 15.46 -3.82
CA ASP A 207 17.27 15.84 -2.80
C ASP A 207 17.63 14.63 -1.92
N ILE A 208 18.94 14.42 -1.66
CA ILE A 208 19.39 13.35 -0.78
C ILE A 208 19.77 13.95 0.57
N TYR A 209 19.21 13.40 1.65
CA TYR A 209 19.62 13.68 3.02
C TYR A 209 20.28 12.45 3.62
N TYR A 210 21.28 12.66 4.47
CA TYR A 210 22.02 11.55 5.06
C TYR A 210 22.43 11.79 6.53
N THR A 211 22.74 10.68 7.22
CA THR A 211 23.31 10.64 8.58
C THR A 211 24.55 9.78 8.61
N LEU A 212 25.45 10.04 9.59
CA LEU A 212 26.68 9.28 9.81
C LEU A 212 26.72 8.58 11.19
N ASP A 213 25.65 8.67 11.95
CA ASP A 213 25.50 8.18 13.32
C ASP A 213 24.56 6.96 13.42
N GLY A 214 24.08 6.47 12.30
CA GLY A 214 23.14 5.34 12.23
C GLY A 214 21.68 5.68 12.51
N TYR A 215 21.36 6.94 12.84
CA TYR A 215 19.95 7.37 12.97
C TYR A 215 19.25 7.45 11.61
N THR A 216 17.93 7.41 11.64
CA THR A 216 17.09 7.54 10.43
C THR A 216 17.22 8.95 9.87
N PRO A 217 17.68 9.12 8.62
CA PRO A 217 17.73 10.42 7.96
C PRO A 217 16.33 10.96 7.66
N ASN A 218 16.18 12.27 7.73
CA ASN A 218 14.98 13.03 7.38
C ASN A 218 15.40 14.38 6.80
N GLU A 219 14.46 15.25 6.41
CA GLU A 219 14.74 16.57 5.83
C GLU A 219 15.48 17.53 6.79
N GLY A 220 15.48 17.25 8.11
CA GLY A 220 16.30 17.96 9.09
C GLY A 220 17.75 17.45 9.16
N SER A 221 18.09 16.37 8.45
CA SER A 221 19.42 15.80 8.39
C SER A 221 20.34 16.58 7.43
N THR A 222 21.58 16.09 7.22
CA THR A 222 22.52 16.77 6.33
C THR A 222 22.13 16.59 4.86
N LEU A 223 21.89 17.69 4.14
CA LEU A 223 21.69 17.67 2.69
C LEU A 223 22.99 17.27 1.99
N TYR A 224 22.91 16.28 1.09
CA TYR A 224 24.04 15.83 0.29
C TYR A 224 24.35 16.82 -0.84
N THR A 225 25.52 17.44 -0.77
CA THR A 225 26.00 18.41 -1.77
C THR A 225 27.29 17.98 -2.45
N GLY A 226 27.84 16.84 -2.09
CA GLY A 226 29.11 16.31 -2.65
C GLY A 226 29.71 15.19 -1.83
N PRO A 227 30.83 14.61 -2.26
CA PRO A 227 31.43 13.43 -1.65
C PRO A 227 31.70 13.54 -0.14
N ILE A 228 31.41 12.49 0.60
CA ILE A 228 31.51 12.38 2.06
C ILE A 228 32.86 11.75 2.41
N GLY A 229 33.71 12.47 3.15
CA GLY A 229 35.00 11.92 3.66
C GLY A 229 34.78 11.17 4.97
N LEU A 230 35.17 9.90 5.02
CA LEU A 230 35.14 9.04 6.19
C LEU A 230 36.58 8.72 6.67
N THR A 231 36.85 8.97 7.96
CA THR A 231 38.14 8.73 8.59
C THR A 231 38.09 7.68 9.69
N GLU A 232 36.90 7.22 10.04
CA GLU A 232 36.64 6.20 11.06
C GLU A 232 35.47 5.30 10.64
N THR A 233 35.31 4.16 11.29
CA THR A 233 34.20 3.24 11.04
C THR A 233 32.86 3.97 11.18
N THR A 234 32.08 3.96 10.09
CA THR A 234 30.88 4.80 9.97
C THR A 234 29.74 4.03 9.31
N VAL A 235 28.53 4.23 9.82
CA VAL A 235 27.28 3.83 9.17
C VAL A 235 26.72 5.04 8.46
N VAL A 236 26.64 4.97 7.13
CA VAL A 236 26.01 6.03 6.32
C VAL A 236 24.59 5.56 5.96
N ARG A 237 23.60 6.35 6.32
CA ARG A 237 22.21 6.13 5.92
C ARG A 237 21.74 7.31 5.10
N ALA A 238 21.03 7.04 3.99
CA ALA A 238 20.57 8.08 3.07
C ALA A 238 19.13 7.83 2.60
N VAL A 239 18.40 8.91 2.41
CA VAL A 239 17.03 8.92 1.90
C VAL A 239 16.92 10.03 0.84
N ALA A 240 16.10 9.82 -0.19
CA ALA A 240 15.78 10.84 -1.18
C ALA A 240 14.36 11.38 -0.96
N PHE A 241 14.21 12.69 -1.12
CA PHE A 241 12.93 13.40 -1.06
C PHE A 241 12.64 14.05 -2.41
N ASP A 242 11.37 14.13 -2.76
CA ASP A 242 10.88 14.97 -3.84
C ASP A 242 10.83 16.42 -3.34
N PRO A 243 11.61 17.36 -3.90
CA PRO A 243 11.60 18.74 -3.44
C PRO A 243 10.28 19.49 -3.72
N ASN A 244 9.32 18.83 -4.39
CA ASN A 244 8.00 19.36 -4.67
C ASN A 244 6.90 18.54 -3.97
N ASP A 245 7.21 17.88 -2.87
CA ASP A 245 6.28 17.01 -2.14
C ASP A 245 5.10 17.76 -1.51
N ASP A 246 5.22 19.08 -1.36
CA ASP A 246 4.13 19.99 -0.99
C ASP A 246 3.14 20.34 -2.12
N VAL A 247 3.36 19.78 -3.34
CA VAL A 247 2.51 20.02 -4.52
C VAL A 247 2.11 18.68 -5.17
N PRO A 248 0.97 18.08 -4.77
CA PRO A 248 0.50 16.84 -5.40
C PRO A 248 0.23 16.99 -6.92
N PRO A 249 0.46 15.92 -7.71
CA PRO A 249 0.95 14.61 -7.32
C PRO A 249 2.48 14.56 -7.17
N SER A 250 2.96 14.03 -6.07
CA SER A 250 4.38 13.98 -5.72
C SER A 250 4.84 12.54 -5.40
N LYS A 251 6.09 12.37 -4.98
CA LYS A 251 6.66 11.09 -4.56
C LYS A 251 6.89 11.08 -3.06
N ALA A 252 6.44 10.03 -2.37
CA ALA A 252 6.80 9.78 -0.98
C ALA A 252 8.33 9.61 -0.83
N PRO A 253 8.90 9.84 0.37
CA PRO A 253 10.31 9.62 0.63
C PRO A 253 10.76 8.22 0.22
N SER A 254 11.98 8.10 -0.30
CA SER A 254 12.51 6.82 -0.75
C SER A 254 12.67 5.81 0.39
N TYR A 255 12.90 4.55 0.05
CA TYR A 255 13.50 3.63 1.01
C TYR A 255 14.87 4.14 1.44
N ILE A 256 15.26 3.82 2.71
CA ILE A 256 16.54 4.22 3.24
C ILE A 256 17.62 3.28 2.74
N ALA A 257 18.60 3.84 2.03
CA ALA A 257 19.83 3.13 1.71
C ALA A 257 20.79 3.17 2.90
N THR A 258 21.41 2.05 3.24
CA THR A 258 22.34 1.95 4.39
C THR A 258 23.60 1.18 4.00
N ASN A 259 24.77 1.82 4.16
CA ASN A 259 26.05 1.17 4.04
C ASN A 259 26.89 1.37 5.31
N THR A 260 27.62 0.33 5.70
CA THR A 260 28.57 0.38 6.82
C THR A 260 29.97 0.22 6.30
N TYR A 261 30.85 1.14 6.66
CA TYR A 261 32.27 1.16 6.27
C TYR A 261 33.14 0.94 7.51
N PHE A 262 33.81 -0.22 7.58
CA PHE A 262 34.74 -0.54 8.64
C PHE A 262 36.13 -0.06 8.20
N LEU A 263 36.63 1.03 8.80
CA LEU A 263 37.91 1.61 8.46
C LEU A 263 38.97 1.17 9.45
N GLY A 264 40.00 0.52 8.97
CA GLY A 264 41.13 0.00 9.77
C GLY A 264 42.47 0.24 9.11
N ALA A 265 43.55 0.10 9.90
CA ALA A 265 44.93 0.19 9.40
C ALA A 265 45.34 -1.07 8.61
N ASP A 266 44.70 -2.20 8.87
CA ASP A 266 44.99 -3.49 8.25
C ASP A 266 43.74 -4.05 7.55
N ALA A 267 43.88 -4.47 6.30
CA ALA A 267 42.85 -5.28 5.66
C ALA A 267 42.84 -6.65 6.37
N HIS A 268 41.71 -6.99 6.97
CA HIS A 268 41.49 -8.36 7.45
C HIS A 268 41.47 -9.29 6.22
N THR A 269 42.56 -10.00 5.98
CA THR A 269 42.70 -11.06 4.98
C THR A 269 42.00 -12.33 5.45
#